data_f4b3f998ec9ad1948b98dc818f9c1e55
#
_entry.id   f4b3f998ec9ad1948b98dc818f9c1e55
#
_cell.length_a   1.000
_cell.length_b   1.000
_cell.length_c   1.000
_cell.angle_alpha   90.00
_cell.angle_beta   90.00
_cell.angle_gamma   90.00
#
_symmetry.space_group_name_H-M   'P 1'
#
loop_
_entity.id
_entity.type
_entity.pdbx_description
1 polymer ?
#
loop_
_entity_poly.entity_id
_entity_poly.type
_entity_poly.pdbx_seq_one_letter_code
_entity_poly.pdbx_strand_id
1 'polypeptide(L)'
;MDKFKKYYSTGEFAELCGVNKKTLFHYDNIDLLKPEKISSNGYRYYSSAQLEIFSVISILKDLEMPLREIKTFINARTPDKSVELFNKEKNIVEEKINHLKRVQKLLDVKLKIINQAQNAPYDIVVEEHEEETIILSDKVNDNFEEGYDVKTFADHVNYCADNNLSYGYPTGSIIKKERLINEPLSVKDNYLKYDYYFTKVPNMKAFSRYPKKPAGTYAAIYHHGYYDTVYTSYIEILDFIKKNNLIIDGDAYEEVLIDEVVTRNTEDYVIKISIKVRE
;
A
#
# COMPACT_ATOMS: atom_id res chain seq x y z
N MET A 1 -8.35 -55.62 8.46
CA MET A 1 -7.03 -55.07 8.18
C MET A 1 -6.95 -54.87 6.67
N ASP A 2 -7.30 -53.69 6.17
CA ASP A 2 -7.15 -53.39 4.74
C ASP A 2 -5.65 -53.36 4.41
N LYS A 3 -5.25 -54.29 3.52
CA LYS A 3 -3.91 -54.27 2.94
C LYS A 3 -3.79 -52.98 2.16
N PHE A 4 -2.85 -52.11 2.51
CA PHE A 4 -2.53 -50.92 1.75
C PHE A 4 -2.46 -51.28 0.26
N LYS A 5 -3.34 -50.66 -0.54
CA LYS A 5 -3.38 -50.86 -1.99
C LYS A 5 -2.04 -50.42 -2.54
N LYS A 6 -1.29 -51.32 -3.17
CA LYS A 6 0.07 -51.02 -3.67
C LYS A 6 0.05 -50.08 -4.88
N TYR A 7 -1.00 -50.15 -5.71
CA TYR A 7 -1.13 -49.37 -6.95
C TYR A 7 -2.55 -48.82 -7.11
N TYR A 8 -2.64 -47.61 -7.64
CA TYR A 8 -3.87 -46.88 -7.93
C TYR A 8 -3.98 -46.66 -9.43
N SER A 9 -5.15 -46.82 -10.04
CA SER A 9 -5.42 -46.42 -11.38
C SER A 9 -5.30 -44.88 -11.52
N THR A 10 -5.16 -44.34 -12.75
CA THR A 10 -5.11 -42.88 -12.99
C THR A 10 -6.29 -42.15 -12.33
N GLY A 11 -7.49 -42.76 -12.33
CA GLY A 11 -8.67 -42.13 -11.74
C GLY A 11 -8.58 -42.05 -10.21
N GLU A 12 -8.25 -43.15 -9.56
CA GLU A 12 -8.09 -43.20 -8.11
C GLU A 12 -6.93 -42.33 -7.63
N PHE A 13 -5.82 -42.30 -8.36
CA PHE A 13 -4.68 -41.47 -8.00
C PHE A 13 -4.99 -39.99 -8.21
N ALA A 14 -5.73 -39.60 -9.28
CA ALA A 14 -6.17 -38.25 -9.50
C ALA A 14 -7.10 -37.74 -8.37
N GLU A 15 -8.02 -38.62 -7.91
CA GLU A 15 -8.90 -38.33 -6.78
C GLU A 15 -8.11 -38.12 -5.48
N LEU A 16 -7.15 -39.00 -5.18
CA LEU A 16 -6.26 -38.87 -4.01
C LEU A 16 -5.43 -37.59 -4.05
N CYS A 17 -5.01 -37.15 -5.25
CA CYS A 17 -4.25 -35.93 -5.45
C CYS A 17 -5.11 -34.65 -5.55
N GLY A 18 -6.44 -34.75 -5.55
CA GLY A 18 -7.34 -33.61 -5.71
C GLY A 18 -7.28 -32.96 -7.10
N VAL A 19 -6.94 -33.72 -8.15
CA VAL A 19 -6.80 -33.19 -9.52
C VAL A 19 -7.61 -34.01 -10.54
N ASN A 20 -7.74 -33.50 -11.75
CA ASN A 20 -8.34 -34.26 -12.84
C ASN A 20 -7.33 -35.22 -13.51
N LYS A 21 -7.83 -36.28 -14.15
CA LYS A 21 -7.00 -37.24 -14.89
C LYS A 21 -6.13 -36.60 -15.96
N LYS A 22 -6.59 -35.48 -16.58
CA LYS A 22 -5.84 -34.77 -17.62
C LYS A 22 -4.54 -34.19 -17.09
N THR A 23 -4.52 -33.76 -15.82
CA THR A 23 -3.29 -33.31 -15.15
C THR A 23 -2.24 -34.40 -15.08
N LEU A 24 -2.63 -35.63 -14.69
CA LEU A 24 -1.70 -36.76 -14.64
C LEU A 24 -1.23 -37.20 -16.01
N PHE A 25 -2.10 -37.19 -17.01
CA PHE A 25 -1.70 -37.42 -18.41
C PHE A 25 -0.72 -36.37 -18.90
N HIS A 26 -0.95 -35.11 -18.57
CA HIS A 26 -0.02 -34.02 -18.91
C HIS A 26 1.33 -34.23 -18.22
N TYR A 27 1.36 -34.59 -16.93
CA TYR A 27 2.60 -34.83 -16.18
C TYR A 27 3.37 -36.06 -16.71
N ASP A 28 2.67 -37.10 -17.16
CA ASP A 28 3.28 -38.24 -17.86
C ASP A 28 3.90 -37.81 -19.21
N ASN A 29 3.15 -37.06 -20.02
CA ASN A 29 3.60 -36.60 -21.33
C ASN A 29 4.84 -35.69 -21.29
N ILE A 30 4.96 -34.87 -20.24
CA ILE A 30 6.12 -33.98 -20.06
C ILE A 30 7.24 -34.62 -19.21
N ASP A 31 7.13 -35.91 -18.86
CA ASP A 31 8.05 -36.67 -17.99
C ASP A 31 8.25 -36.06 -16.60
N LEU A 32 7.25 -35.39 -16.05
CA LEU A 32 7.29 -34.83 -14.68
C LEU A 32 6.91 -35.88 -13.63
N LEU A 33 5.84 -36.65 -13.87
CA LEU A 33 5.39 -37.75 -13.03
C LEU A 33 4.85 -38.88 -13.89
N LYS A 34 5.69 -39.88 -14.17
CA LYS A 34 5.32 -41.05 -14.96
C LYS A 34 4.59 -42.08 -14.08
N PRO A 35 3.65 -42.82 -14.64
CA PRO A 35 3.08 -44.00 -13.94
C PRO A 35 4.18 -45.00 -13.63
N GLU A 36 4.13 -45.63 -12.44
CA GLU A 36 5.11 -46.62 -12.05
C GLU A 36 4.94 -47.93 -12.85
N LYS A 37 3.72 -48.15 -13.31
CA LYS A 37 3.40 -49.36 -14.11
C LYS A 37 2.36 -49.03 -15.19
N ILE A 38 2.56 -49.55 -16.37
CA ILE A 38 1.57 -49.60 -17.46
C ILE A 38 1.25 -51.07 -17.72
N SER A 39 -0.04 -51.43 -17.69
CA SER A 39 -0.49 -52.79 -17.98
C SER A 39 -0.47 -53.10 -19.48
N SER A 40 -0.58 -54.37 -19.85
CA SER A 40 -0.59 -54.82 -21.24
C SER A 40 -1.74 -54.22 -22.08
N ASN A 41 -2.83 -53.79 -21.43
CA ASN A 41 -3.96 -53.10 -22.08
C ASN A 41 -3.86 -51.56 -22.01
N GLY A 42 -2.67 -51.02 -21.68
CA GLY A 42 -2.39 -49.60 -21.72
C GLY A 42 -2.85 -48.80 -20.47
N TYR A 43 -3.43 -49.41 -19.45
CA TYR A 43 -3.82 -48.73 -18.22
C TYR A 43 -2.61 -48.34 -17.39
N ARG A 44 -2.62 -47.08 -16.90
CA ARG A 44 -1.58 -46.49 -16.08
C ARG A 44 -1.88 -46.70 -14.59
N TYR A 45 -0.86 -47.04 -13.82
CA TYR A 45 -0.94 -47.27 -12.38
C TYR A 45 0.16 -46.48 -11.66
N TYR A 46 -0.20 -45.84 -10.57
CA TYR A 46 0.66 -45.03 -9.71
C TYR A 46 0.78 -45.69 -8.34
N SER A 47 1.93 -45.59 -7.69
CA SER A 47 2.12 -46.14 -6.34
C SER A 47 1.78 -45.11 -5.27
N SER A 48 1.61 -45.60 -4.02
CA SER A 48 1.43 -44.73 -2.85
C SER A 48 2.64 -43.81 -2.62
N ALA A 49 3.86 -44.25 -2.93
CA ALA A 49 5.06 -43.39 -2.80
C ALA A 49 5.04 -42.18 -3.75
N GLN A 50 4.32 -42.28 -4.86
CA GLN A 50 4.18 -41.14 -5.79
C GLN A 50 3.25 -40.05 -5.28
N LEU A 51 2.44 -40.28 -4.22
CA LEU A 51 1.65 -39.22 -3.57
C LEU A 51 2.55 -38.15 -2.97
N GLU A 52 3.64 -38.59 -2.30
CA GLU A 52 4.61 -37.63 -1.73
C GLU A 52 5.31 -36.80 -2.81
N ILE A 53 5.66 -37.45 -3.93
CA ILE A 53 6.25 -36.75 -5.08
C ILE A 53 5.26 -35.75 -5.66
N PHE A 54 3.99 -36.13 -5.81
CA PHE A 54 2.94 -35.25 -6.29
C PHE A 54 2.71 -34.06 -5.34
N SER A 55 2.73 -34.30 -4.03
CA SER A 55 2.61 -33.25 -3.02
C SER A 55 3.72 -32.19 -3.17
N VAL A 56 4.97 -32.61 -3.36
CA VAL A 56 6.09 -31.69 -3.59
C VAL A 56 5.91 -30.93 -4.91
N ILE A 57 5.49 -31.62 -5.99
CA ILE A 57 5.18 -30.95 -7.27
C ILE A 57 4.10 -29.88 -7.10
N SER A 58 3.05 -30.18 -6.34
CA SER A 58 1.96 -29.23 -6.07
C SER A 58 2.45 -28.00 -5.32
N ILE A 59 3.22 -28.20 -4.24
CA ILE A 59 3.79 -27.07 -3.46
C ILE A 59 4.67 -26.18 -4.32
N LEU A 60 5.59 -26.77 -5.11
CA LEU A 60 6.48 -25.99 -5.96
C LEU A 60 5.72 -25.24 -7.08
N LYS A 61 4.63 -25.84 -7.58
CA LYS A 61 3.74 -25.19 -8.54
C LYS A 61 2.97 -24.02 -7.89
N ASP A 62 2.50 -24.16 -6.66
CA ASP A 62 1.82 -23.10 -5.93
C ASP A 62 2.76 -21.91 -5.64
N LEU A 63 4.07 -22.17 -5.60
CA LEU A 63 5.12 -21.15 -5.55
C LEU A 63 5.44 -20.56 -6.95
N GLU A 64 4.63 -20.88 -7.95
CA GLU A 64 4.78 -20.41 -9.34
C GLU A 64 6.05 -20.91 -10.04
N MET A 65 6.69 -21.97 -9.52
CA MET A 65 7.85 -22.57 -10.17
C MET A 65 7.45 -23.21 -11.51
N PRO A 66 8.17 -22.92 -12.62
CA PRO A 66 7.88 -23.53 -13.91
C PRO A 66 7.97 -25.05 -13.87
N LEU A 67 7.02 -25.76 -14.50
CA LEU A 67 7.00 -27.23 -14.51
C LEU A 67 8.30 -27.85 -15.04
N ARG A 68 9.02 -27.15 -15.92
CA ARG A 68 10.34 -27.59 -16.42
C ARG A 68 11.40 -27.62 -15.30
N GLU A 69 11.39 -26.63 -14.42
CA GLU A 69 12.31 -26.58 -13.28
C GLU A 69 11.95 -27.61 -12.22
N ILE A 70 10.65 -27.78 -11.93
CA ILE A 70 10.15 -28.84 -11.04
C ILE A 70 10.58 -30.20 -11.57
N LYS A 71 10.44 -30.48 -12.87
CA LYS A 71 10.90 -31.73 -13.51
C LYS A 71 12.40 -31.94 -13.29
N THR A 72 13.22 -30.91 -13.54
CA THR A 72 14.67 -30.98 -13.35
C THR A 72 15.03 -31.34 -11.92
N PHE A 73 14.38 -30.70 -10.95
CA PHE A 73 14.57 -30.99 -9.53
C PHE A 73 14.16 -32.42 -9.18
N ILE A 74 12.92 -32.84 -9.54
CA ILE A 74 12.39 -34.18 -9.21
C ILE A 74 13.31 -35.29 -9.74
N ASN A 75 13.86 -35.12 -10.96
CA ASN A 75 14.71 -36.12 -11.59
C ASN A 75 16.16 -36.16 -11.05
N ALA A 76 16.67 -35.05 -10.51
CA ALA A 76 18.04 -34.91 -10.03
C ALA A 76 18.14 -34.66 -8.53
N ARG A 77 17.06 -34.92 -7.76
CA ARG A 77 16.97 -34.63 -6.32
C ARG A 77 17.98 -35.45 -5.52
N THR A 78 18.65 -34.78 -4.63
CA THR A 78 19.46 -35.33 -3.54
C THR A 78 19.14 -34.59 -2.26
N PRO A 79 19.48 -35.08 -1.06
CA PRO A 79 19.26 -34.35 0.16
C PRO A 79 19.81 -32.91 0.11
N ASP A 80 21.02 -32.71 -0.36
CA ASP A 80 21.65 -31.38 -0.44
C ASP A 80 20.93 -30.44 -1.41
N LYS A 81 20.60 -30.90 -2.61
CA LYS A 81 19.81 -30.13 -3.58
C LYS A 81 18.41 -29.80 -3.07
N SER A 82 17.81 -30.71 -2.29
CA SER A 82 16.50 -30.45 -1.69
C SER A 82 16.58 -29.37 -0.61
N VAL A 83 17.60 -29.39 0.22
CA VAL A 83 17.86 -28.34 1.22
C VAL A 83 18.09 -26.99 0.55
N GLU A 84 18.92 -26.95 -0.48
CA GLU A 84 19.21 -25.74 -1.24
C GLU A 84 17.93 -25.13 -1.85
N LEU A 85 17.15 -25.95 -2.58
CA LEU A 85 15.91 -25.51 -3.19
C LEU A 85 14.90 -25.01 -2.17
N PHE A 86 14.64 -25.80 -1.11
CA PHE A 86 13.63 -25.41 -0.12
C PHE A 86 14.02 -24.16 0.67
N ASN A 87 15.30 -23.94 0.94
CA ASN A 87 15.76 -22.70 1.55
C ASN A 87 15.57 -21.50 0.61
N LYS A 88 15.88 -21.65 -0.69
CA LYS A 88 15.63 -20.61 -1.69
C LYS A 88 14.14 -20.26 -1.75
N GLU A 89 13.28 -21.25 -1.89
CA GLU A 89 11.83 -21.04 -1.98
C GLU A 89 11.26 -20.44 -0.70
N LYS A 90 11.74 -20.87 0.48
CA LYS A 90 11.37 -20.28 1.76
C LYS A 90 11.66 -18.77 1.81
N ASN A 91 12.85 -18.35 1.35
CA ASN A 91 13.21 -16.93 1.32
C ASN A 91 12.26 -16.14 0.39
N ILE A 92 11.92 -16.68 -0.78
CA ILE A 92 10.95 -16.06 -1.70
C ILE A 92 9.58 -15.90 -1.04
N VAL A 93 9.13 -16.92 -0.30
CA VAL A 93 7.86 -16.85 0.45
C VAL A 93 7.92 -15.79 1.55
N GLU A 94 9.04 -15.70 2.29
CA GLU A 94 9.22 -14.67 3.33
C GLU A 94 9.19 -13.26 2.74
N GLU A 95 9.80 -13.03 1.58
CA GLU A 95 9.73 -11.77 0.85
C GLU A 95 8.31 -11.43 0.41
N LYS A 96 7.58 -12.38 -0.17
CA LYS A 96 6.16 -12.23 -0.53
C LYS A 96 5.28 -11.90 0.69
N ILE A 97 5.47 -12.58 1.80
CA ILE A 97 4.74 -12.30 3.06
C ILE A 97 5.03 -10.87 3.55
N ASN A 98 6.28 -10.46 3.54
CA ASN A 98 6.66 -9.11 3.96
C ASN A 98 6.10 -8.03 3.03
N HIS A 99 6.07 -8.30 1.73
CA HIS A 99 5.41 -7.42 0.76
C HIS A 99 3.91 -7.30 1.04
N LEU A 100 3.20 -8.42 1.18
CA LEU A 100 1.75 -8.43 1.47
C LEU A 100 1.41 -7.74 2.80
N LYS A 101 2.22 -7.89 3.83
CA LYS A 101 2.06 -7.16 5.10
C LYS A 101 2.21 -5.64 4.92
N ARG A 102 3.11 -5.18 4.05
CA ARG A 102 3.22 -3.74 3.72
C ARG A 102 1.97 -3.24 3.01
N VAL A 103 1.49 -3.99 2.01
CA VAL A 103 0.25 -3.66 1.29
C VAL A 103 -0.94 -3.60 2.24
N GLN A 104 -1.07 -4.58 3.15
CA GLN A 104 -2.14 -4.60 4.17
C GLN A 104 -2.11 -3.32 5.02
N LYS A 105 -0.94 -2.94 5.55
CA LYS A 105 -0.80 -1.71 6.34
C LYS A 105 -1.18 -0.45 5.56
N LEU A 106 -0.82 -0.39 4.28
CA LEU A 106 -1.21 0.71 3.40
C LEU A 106 -2.74 0.80 3.27
N LEU A 107 -3.40 -0.34 3.06
CA LEU A 107 -4.86 -0.39 2.99
C LEU A 107 -5.52 0.01 4.32
N ASP A 108 -4.97 -0.42 5.46
CA ASP A 108 -5.47 -0.04 6.78
C ASP A 108 -5.40 1.48 6.99
N VAL A 109 -4.30 2.13 6.57
CA VAL A 109 -4.16 3.59 6.62
C VAL A 109 -5.19 4.27 5.72
N LYS A 110 -5.35 3.82 4.47
CA LYS A 110 -6.35 4.36 3.54
C LYS A 110 -7.76 4.25 4.11
N LEU A 111 -8.15 3.09 4.64
CA LEU A 111 -9.45 2.88 5.28
C LEU A 111 -9.66 3.83 6.47
N LYS A 112 -8.64 4.02 7.32
CA LYS A 112 -8.70 4.95 8.45
C LYS A 112 -8.94 6.38 7.98
N ILE A 113 -8.25 6.83 6.93
CA ILE A 113 -8.39 8.19 6.38
C ILE A 113 -9.80 8.39 5.81
N ILE A 114 -10.31 7.45 5.01
CA ILE A 114 -11.67 7.53 4.45
C ILE A 114 -12.72 7.57 5.57
N ASN A 115 -12.61 6.71 6.58
CA ASN A 115 -13.51 6.71 7.73
C ASN A 115 -13.45 8.03 8.52
N GLN A 116 -12.28 8.61 8.67
CA GLN A 116 -12.10 9.93 9.30
C GLN A 116 -12.84 11.01 8.50
N ALA A 117 -12.68 11.01 7.19
CA ALA A 117 -13.32 11.99 6.31
C ALA A 117 -14.86 11.84 6.31
N GLN A 118 -15.38 10.61 6.30
CA GLN A 118 -16.83 10.37 6.34
C GLN A 118 -17.49 10.82 7.66
N ASN A 119 -16.71 10.90 8.74
CA ASN A 119 -17.19 11.35 10.05
C ASN A 119 -16.63 12.75 10.40
N ALA A 120 -16.15 13.49 9.41
CA ALA A 120 -15.60 14.82 9.63
C ALA A 120 -16.66 15.79 10.14
N PRO A 121 -16.37 16.62 11.14
CA PRO A 121 -17.28 17.68 11.59
C PRO A 121 -17.39 18.76 10.52
N TYR A 122 -18.56 19.36 10.39
CA TYR A 122 -18.77 20.53 9.53
C TYR A 122 -18.26 21.82 10.18
N ASP A 123 -18.23 21.87 11.51
CA ASP A 123 -17.75 23.02 12.26
C ASP A 123 -16.23 22.99 12.40
N ILE A 124 -15.62 24.17 12.60
CA ILE A 124 -14.23 24.28 12.95
C ILE A 124 -14.03 23.75 14.37
N VAL A 125 -13.04 22.87 14.52
CA VAL A 125 -12.66 22.27 15.79
C VAL A 125 -11.29 22.74 16.23
N VAL A 126 -11.08 22.81 17.55
CA VAL A 126 -9.76 22.99 18.14
C VAL A 126 -9.37 21.68 18.80
N GLU A 127 -8.26 21.08 18.34
CA GLU A 127 -7.86 19.74 18.73
C GLU A 127 -6.35 19.65 19.01
N GLU A 128 -5.98 18.73 19.90
CA GLU A 128 -4.58 18.41 20.17
C GLU A 128 -4.05 17.39 19.18
N HIS A 129 -2.87 17.66 18.63
CA HIS A 129 -2.13 16.75 17.77
C HIS A 129 -0.83 16.29 18.42
N GLU A 130 -0.53 15.01 18.29
CA GLU A 130 0.80 14.50 18.57
C GLU A 130 1.79 14.91 17.46
N GLU A 131 3.09 14.81 17.78
CA GLU A 131 4.14 15.01 16.78
C GLU A 131 4.05 13.95 15.68
N GLU A 132 4.03 14.37 14.42
CA GLU A 132 4.00 13.47 13.26
C GLU A 132 5.28 13.65 12.43
N THR A 133 5.86 12.52 11.98
CA THR A 133 7.00 12.55 11.06
C THR A 133 6.52 12.76 9.64
N ILE A 134 7.15 13.71 8.93
CA ILE A 134 6.81 14.05 7.55
C ILE A 134 8.04 14.03 6.65
N ILE A 135 7.83 13.68 5.39
CA ILE A 135 8.80 13.87 4.31
C ILE A 135 8.41 15.16 3.60
N LEU A 136 9.33 16.08 3.43
CA LEU A 136 9.10 17.31 2.68
C LEU A 136 9.62 17.19 1.24
N SER A 137 8.92 17.86 0.32
CA SER A 137 9.42 18.14 -1.02
C SER A 137 10.53 19.19 -0.98
N ASP A 138 11.12 19.47 -2.14
CA ASP A 138 11.77 20.76 -2.37
C ASP A 138 10.77 21.89 -2.24
N LYS A 139 11.27 23.13 -2.09
CA LYS A 139 10.41 24.30 -2.01
C LYS A 139 9.62 24.48 -3.32
N VAL A 140 8.31 24.65 -3.18
CA VAL A 140 7.41 24.93 -4.30
C VAL A 140 7.78 26.25 -4.96
N ASN A 141 7.78 26.29 -6.28
CA ASN A 141 8.12 27.50 -7.03
C ASN A 141 6.90 28.43 -7.10
N ASP A 142 7.04 29.67 -6.61
CA ASP A 142 5.98 30.68 -6.60
C ASP A 142 5.65 31.29 -8.00
N ASN A 143 6.43 30.97 -9.05
CA ASN A 143 6.30 31.57 -10.39
C ASN A 143 5.34 30.82 -11.33
N PHE A 144 4.56 29.84 -10.81
CA PHE A 144 3.55 29.16 -11.62
C PHE A 144 2.26 29.99 -11.71
N GLU A 145 1.85 30.30 -12.93
CA GLU A 145 0.60 31.04 -13.20
C GLU A 145 -0.66 30.25 -12.81
N GLU A 146 -0.57 28.92 -12.68
CA GLU A 146 -1.68 28.01 -12.37
C GLU A 146 -1.75 27.55 -10.89
N GLY A 147 -0.98 28.15 -9.99
CA GLY A 147 -1.07 27.89 -8.53
C GLY A 147 -0.57 26.51 -8.05
N TYR A 148 -0.20 25.59 -8.95
CA TYR A 148 0.20 24.23 -8.64
C TYR A 148 1.49 23.82 -9.35
N ASP A 149 2.56 23.60 -8.59
CA ASP A 149 3.84 23.12 -9.14
C ASP A 149 3.82 21.60 -9.32
N VAL A 150 3.27 21.17 -10.46
CA VAL A 150 3.15 19.75 -10.84
C VAL A 150 4.50 19.04 -10.80
N LYS A 151 5.60 19.72 -11.16
CA LYS A 151 6.92 19.11 -11.19
C LYS A 151 7.41 18.77 -9.78
N THR A 152 7.41 19.75 -8.87
CA THR A 152 7.82 19.52 -7.48
C THR A 152 6.94 18.49 -6.80
N PHE A 153 5.64 18.46 -7.11
CA PHE A 153 4.73 17.41 -6.61
C PHE A 153 5.11 16.02 -7.14
N ALA A 154 5.31 15.88 -8.45
CA ALA A 154 5.68 14.59 -9.06
C ALA A 154 7.05 14.09 -8.55
N ASP A 155 8.04 14.99 -8.44
CA ASP A 155 9.36 14.66 -7.92
C ASP A 155 9.28 14.16 -6.46
N HIS A 156 8.41 14.78 -5.63
CA HIS A 156 8.16 14.33 -4.26
C HIS A 156 7.51 12.94 -4.19
N VAL A 157 6.47 12.71 -5.01
CA VAL A 157 5.77 11.40 -5.07
C VAL A 157 6.73 10.30 -5.51
N ASN A 158 7.52 10.55 -6.56
CA ASN A 158 8.52 9.60 -7.05
C ASN A 158 9.60 9.32 -5.98
N TYR A 159 10.10 10.36 -5.31
CA TYR A 159 11.05 10.19 -4.20
C TYR A 159 10.49 9.28 -3.10
N CYS A 160 9.24 9.49 -2.69
CA CYS A 160 8.58 8.64 -1.69
C CYS A 160 8.43 7.18 -2.17
N ALA A 161 8.10 6.97 -3.44
CA ALA A 161 7.96 5.64 -4.03
C ALA A 161 9.30 4.91 -4.11
N ASP A 162 10.34 5.54 -4.65
CA ASP A 162 11.69 4.97 -4.86
C ASP A 162 12.38 4.61 -3.53
N ASN A 163 12.07 5.36 -2.46
CA ASN A 163 12.63 5.14 -1.13
C ASN A 163 11.72 4.30 -0.21
N ASN A 164 10.65 3.68 -0.73
CA ASN A 164 9.68 2.90 0.05
C ASN A 164 9.06 3.68 1.24
N LEU A 165 8.79 4.98 1.05
CA LEU A 165 8.19 5.87 2.05
C LEU A 165 6.66 6.01 1.89
N SER A 166 6.06 5.28 0.96
CA SER A 166 4.62 5.27 0.71
C SER A 166 3.91 4.33 1.69
N TYR A 167 3.37 4.89 2.76
CA TYR A 167 2.65 4.16 3.82
C TYR A 167 1.13 4.30 3.74
N GLY A 168 0.60 4.77 2.60
CA GLY A 168 -0.84 4.96 2.40
C GLY A 168 -1.37 6.33 2.77
N TYR A 169 -0.54 7.21 3.34
CA TYR A 169 -0.89 8.61 3.56
C TYR A 169 -0.89 9.37 2.23
N PRO A 170 -1.84 10.29 2.02
CA PRO A 170 -1.84 11.16 0.87
C PRO A 170 -0.67 12.15 0.92
N THR A 171 -0.32 12.72 -0.23
CA THR A 171 0.53 13.91 -0.28
C THR A 171 -0.33 15.12 0.07
N GLY A 172 0.11 15.88 1.06
CA GLY A 172 -0.51 17.12 1.49
C GLY A 172 0.34 18.33 1.12
N SER A 173 -0.15 19.52 1.50
CA SER A 173 0.52 20.79 1.24
C SER A 173 0.74 21.58 2.53
N ILE A 174 1.80 22.40 2.56
CA ILE A 174 2.13 23.26 3.70
C ILE A 174 2.14 24.71 3.24
N ILE A 175 1.47 25.57 4.02
CA ILE A 175 1.63 27.02 3.95
C ILE A 175 2.36 27.47 5.22
N LYS A 176 3.50 28.14 5.03
CA LYS A 176 4.30 28.64 6.17
C LYS A 176 3.58 29.71 6.96
N LYS A 177 3.80 29.74 8.28
CA LYS A 177 3.25 30.71 9.22
C LYS A 177 3.45 32.14 8.73
N GLU A 178 4.64 32.47 8.23
CA GLU A 178 4.99 33.80 7.75
C GLU A 178 4.09 34.23 6.59
N ARG A 179 3.76 33.31 5.69
CA ARG A 179 2.85 33.57 4.56
C ARG A 179 1.41 33.76 5.05
N LEU A 180 0.93 32.93 5.96
CA LEU A 180 -0.42 33.04 6.54
C LEU A 180 -0.66 34.37 7.21
N ILE A 181 0.37 34.98 7.82
CA ILE A 181 0.25 36.24 8.57
C ILE A 181 0.45 37.45 7.67
N ASN A 182 1.39 37.39 6.73
CA ASN A 182 1.86 38.58 6.00
C ASN A 182 1.28 38.72 4.59
N GLU A 183 0.86 37.58 3.99
CA GLU A 183 0.28 37.64 2.63
C GLU A 183 -1.24 37.43 2.77
N PRO A 184 -2.06 38.44 2.36
CA PRO A 184 -3.49 38.20 2.27
C PRO A 184 -3.72 37.07 1.29
N LEU A 185 -4.53 36.08 1.67
CA LEU A 185 -4.95 35.03 0.76
C LEU A 185 -5.56 35.71 -0.47
N SER A 186 -4.86 35.63 -1.59
CA SER A 186 -5.25 36.36 -2.80
C SER A 186 -6.51 35.69 -3.37
N VAL A 187 -7.65 36.31 -3.12
CA VAL A 187 -8.96 35.91 -3.69
C VAL A 187 -9.01 36.14 -5.21
N LYS A 188 -8.01 36.82 -5.79
CA LYS A 188 -8.04 37.28 -7.17
C LYS A 188 -7.89 36.14 -8.19
N ASP A 189 -7.24 35.04 -7.80
CA ASP A 189 -6.91 33.95 -8.72
C ASP A 189 -7.41 32.58 -8.25
N ASN A 190 -8.18 32.50 -7.15
CA ASN A 190 -8.72 31.27 -6.55
C ASN A 190 -7.68 30.18 -6.20
N TYR A 191 -6.37 30.50 -6.23
CA TYR A 191 -5.30 29.55 -5.95
C TYR A 191 -4.53 29.95 -4.70
N LEU A 192 -4.27 28.93 -3.87
CA LEU A 192 -3.41 29.07 -2.71
C LEU A 192 -1.96 28.82 -3.12
N LYS A 193 -1.04 29.63 -2.58
CA LYS A 193 0.39 29.40 -2.76
C LYS A 193 0.92 28.54 -1.65
N TYR A 194 1.37 27.34 -1.99
CA TYR A 194 1.99 26.40 -1.06
C TYR A 194 3.51 26.62 -1.01
N ASP A 195 4.10 26.35 0.16
CA ASP A 195 5.55 26.39 0.35
C ASP A 195 6.21 25.04 0.13
N TYR A 196 5.53 23.94 0.53
CA TYR A 196 6.01 22.58 0.38
C TYR A 196 4.86 21.60 0.18
N TYR A 197 5.18 20.48 -0.46
CA TYR A 197 4.38 19.27 -0.36
C TYR A 197 4.95 18.36 0.74
N PHE A 198 4.12 17.54 1.35
CA PHE A 198 4.57 16.60 2.37
C PHE A 198 3.82 15.28 2.33
N THR A 199 4.46 14.22 2.81
CA THR A 199 3.83 12.92 3.02
C THR A 199 4.15 12.44 4.44
N LYS A 200 3.14 12.01 5.17
CA LYS A 200 3.32 11.43 6.50
C LYS A 200 3.97 10.06 6.42
N VAL A 201 4.80 9.76 7.40
CA VAL A 201 5.36 8.42 7.62
C VAL A 201 5.14 8.03 9.09
N PRO A 202 5.12 6.72 9.40
CA PRO A 202 4.98 6.27 10.79
C PRO A 202 6.06 6.85 11.70
N ASN A 203 5.70 7.21 12.95
CA ASN A 203 6.64 7.64 13.98
C ASN A 203 7.55 6.47 14.41
N MET A 204 8.61 6.23 13.64
CA MET A 204 9.57 5.15 13.86
C MET A 204 10.98 5.73 14.04
N LYS A 205 11.80 5.07 14.87
CA LYS A 205 13.21 5.46 15.08
C LYS A 205 14.01 5.62 13.78
N ALA A 206 13.69 4.81 12.77
CA ALA A 206 14.30 4.89 11.43
C ALA A 206 14.08 6.25 10.74
N PHE A 207 13.02 6.97 11.11
CA PHE A 207 12.65 8.27 10.52
C PHE A 207 12.93 9.46 11.44
N SER A 208 13.69 9.28 12.52
CA SER A 208 13.98 10.34 13.51
C SER A 208 14.70 11.57 12.91
N ARG A 209 15.39 11.42 11.77
CA ARG A 209 16.10 12.50 11.07
C ARG A 209 15.22 13.37 10.19
N TYR A 210 13.99 12.93 9.90
CA TYR A 210 13.08 13.69 9.04
C TYR A 210 12.37 14.80 9.83
N PRO A 211 11.92 15.86 9.13
CA PRO A 211 11.14 16.92 9.71
C PRO A 211 9.90 16.42 10.43
N LYS A 212 9.39 17.25 11.33
CA LYS A 212 8.21 16.95 12.16
C LYS A 212 7.13 17.99 11.94
N LYS A 213 5.88 17.55 11.79
CA LYS A 213 4.72 18.36 12.12
C LYS A 213 4.68 18.42 13.66
N PRO A 214 4.80 19.60 14.28
CA PRO A 214 4.94 19.70 15.74
C PRO A 214 3.69 19.23 16.48
N ALA A 215 3.87 18.68 17.68
CA ALA A 215 2.77 18.50 18.62
C ALA A 215 2.18 19.85 19.03
N GLY A 216 0.94 19.86 19.49
CA GLY A 216 0.25 21.01 20.07
C GLY A 216 -1.18 21.17 19.59
N THR A 217 -1.73 22.34 19.89
CA THR A 217 -3.11 22.70 19.60
C THR A 217 -3.23 23.20 18.17
N TYR A 218 -4.23 22.70 17.44
CA TYR A 218 -4.54 23.09 16.06
C TYR A 218 -6.02 23.49 15.94
N ALA A 219 -6.28 24.59 15.26
CA ALA A 219 -7.60 24.84 14.67
C ALA A 219 -7.68 24.01 13.39
N ALA A 220 -8.76 23.27 13.20
CA ALA A 220 -8.95 22.42 12.02
C ALA A 220 -10.34 22.60 11.42
N ILE A 221 -10.41 22.61 10.08
CA ILE A 221 -11.62 22.65 9.28
C ILE A 221 -11.54 21.55 8.20
N TYR A 222 -12.69 20.98 7.88
CA TYR A 222 -12.82 20.02 6.79
C TYR A 222 -13.55 20.68 5.63
N HIS A 223 -12.80 20.98 4.57
CA HIS A 223 -13.34 21.49 3.34
C HIS A 223 -14.03 20.36 2.58
N HIS A 224 -15.27 20.60 2.14
CA HIS A 224 -16.01 19.70 1.26
C HIS A 224 -16.14 20.36 -0.13
N GLY A 225 -15.69 19.65 -1.18
CA GLY A 225 -15.68 20.16 -2.54
C GLY A 225 -14.32 20.12 -3.21
N TYR A 226 -14.25 20.68 -4.42
CA TYR A 226 -13.07 20.63 -5.26
C TYR A 226 -11.97 21.60 -4.79
N TYR A 227 -10.76 21.35 -5.24
CA TYR A 227 -9.55 22.10 -4.84
C TYR A 227 -9.60 23.62 -5.10
N ASP A 228 -10.36 24.04 -6.12
CA ASP A 228 -10.49 25.46 -6.50
C ASP A 228 -11.28 26.31 -5.49
N THR A 229 -11.98 25.66 -4.55
CA THR A 229 -12.77 26.32 -3.50
C THR A 229 -12.13 26.23 -2.11
N VAL A 230 -11.00 25.53 -1.95
CA VAL A 230 -10.30 25.34 -0.67
C VAL A 230 -9.94 26.65 0.02
N TYR A 231 -9.65 27.70 -0.75
CA TYR A 231 -9.35 29.04 -0.22
C TYR A 231 -10.48 29.59 0.67
N THR A 232 -11.73 29.22 0.42
CA THR A 232 -12.88 29.67 1.25
C THR A 232 -12.78 29.16 2.67
N SER A 233 -12.37 27.90 2.83
CA SER A 233 -12.13 27.30 4.16
C SER A 233 -10.94 27.90 4.87
N TYR A 234 -9.92 28.34 4.14
CA TYR A 234 -8.82 29.11 4.75
C TYR A 234 -9.31 30.49 5.28
N ILE A 235 -10.16 31.18 4.54
CA ILE A 235 -10.76 32.45 5.02
C ILE A 235 -11.55 32.19 6.30
N GLU A 236 -12.38 31.14 6.31
CA GLU A 236 -13.22 30.78 7.43
C GLU A 236 -12.43 30.44 8.70
N ILE A 237 -11.40 29.57 8.57
CA ILE A 237 -10.58 29.17 9.71
C ILE A 237 -9.73 30.34 10.25
N LEU A 238 -9.21 31.22 9.41
CA LEU A 238 -8.47 32.40 9.84
C LEU A 238 -9.37 33.40 10.58
N ASP A 239 -10.60 33.60 10.11
CA ASP A 239 -11.61 34.38 10.79
C ASP A 239 -11.99 33.79 12.15
N PHE A 240 -12.13 32.46 12.22
CA PHE A 240 -12.39 31.74 13.48
C PHE A 240 -11.26 31.95 14.49
N ILE A 241 -10.01 31.79 14.05
CA ILE A 241 -8.82 31.99 14.89
C ILE A 241 -8.83 33.41 15.48
N LYS A 242 -9.08 34.41 14.64
CA LYS A 242 -9.16 35.82 15.06
C LYS A 242 -10.32 36.08 16.04
N LYS A 243 -11.51 35.59 15.75
CA LYS A 243 -12.71 35.79 16.60
C LYS A 243 -12.58 35.15 17.96
N ASN A 244 -11.83 34.05 18.08
CA ASN A 244 -11.60 33.34 19.34
C ASN A 244 -10.32 33.78 20.06
N ASN A 245 -9.66 34.88 19.64
CA ASN A 245 -8.42 35.41 20.19
C ASN A 245 -7.27 34.38 20.23
N LEU A 246 -7.29 33.41 19.30
CA LEU A 246 -6.18 32.47 19.14
C LEU A 246 -5.06 33.12 18.33
N ILE A 247 -3.82 32.72 18.61
CA ILE A 247 -2.63 33.19 17.93
C ILE A 247 -2.10 32.08 17.03
N ILE A 248 -1.85 32.36 15.74
CA ILE A 248 -1.18 31.42 14.83
C ILE A 248 0.24 31.17 15.34
N ASP A 249 0.54 29.92 15.70
CA ASP A 249 1.82 29.52 16.30
C ASP A 249 2.61 28.51 15.47
N GLY A 250 2.22 28.32 14.25
CA GLY A 250 2.94 27.45 13.29
C GLY A 250 2.32 27.45 11.93
N ASP A 251 2.76 26.50 11.10
CA ASP A 251 2.36 26.34 9.71
C ASP A 251 0.92 25.83 9.59
N ALA A 252 0.31 26.03 8.41
CA ALA A 252 -0.88 25.32 8.00
C ALA A 252 -0.51 24.04 7.26
N TYR A 253 -1.24 22.96 7.56
CA TYR A 253 -1.12 21.67 6.92
C TYR A 253 -2.44 21.31 6.26
N GLU A 254 -2.39 21.04 4.97
CA GLU A 254 -3.53 20.61 4.16
C GLU A 254 -3.37 19.15 3.79
N GLU A 255 -4.35 18.32 4.13
CA GLU A 255 -4.34 16.87 3.93
C GLU A 255 -5.57 16.47 3.13
N VAL A 256 -5.36 15.91 1.95
CA VAL A 256 -6.44 15.40 1.10
C VAL A 256 -6.88 14.03 1.63
N LEU A 257 -8.10 13.94 2.15
CA LEU A 257 -8.64 12.73 2.76
C LEU A 257 -9.49 11.89 1.81
N ILE A 258 -10.31 12.56 0.98
CA ILE A 258 -11.07 11.97 -0.11
C ILE A 258 -10.78 12.77 -1.37
N ASP A 259 -10.36 12.09 -2.42
CA ASP A 259 -9.90 12.62 -3.70
C ASP A 259 -10.49 11.82 -4.88
N GLU A 260 -9.97 12.08 -6.09
CA GLU A 260 -10.32 11.40 -7.34
C GLU A 260 -10.06 9.89 -7.33
N VAL A 261 -9.24 9.38 -6.41
CA VAL A 261 -8.99 7.94 -6.24
C VAL A 261 -10.14 7.27 -5.51
N VAL A 262 -10.79 8.01 -4.58
CA VAL A 262 -11.86 7.49 -3.71
C VAL A 262 -13.24 7.70 -4.30
N THR A 263 -13.50 8.84 -4.96
CA THR A 263 -14.79 9.18 -5.54
C THR A 263 -14.65 9.83 -6.91
N ARG A 264 -15.69 9.70 -7.75
CA ARG A 264 -15.78 10.40 -9.04
C ARG A 264 -16.50 11.76 -8.93
N ASN A 265 -17.21 11.98 -7.82
CA ASN A 265 -17.94 13.21 -7.61
C ASN A 265 -17.06 14.17 -6.81
N THR A 266 -16.70 15.29 -7.42
CA THR A 266 -15.84 16.30 -6.82
C THR A 266 -16.46 17.00 -5.61
N GLU A 267 -17.79 17.01 -5.49
CA GLU A 267 -18.49 17.53 -4.31
C GLU A 267 -18.29 16.67 -3.05
N ASP A 268 -17.88 15.41 -3.22
CA ASP A 268 -17.61 14.49 -2.12
C ASP A 268 -16.13 14.52 -1.68
N TYR A 269 -15.29 15.37 -2.28
CA TYR A 269 -13.90 15.52 -1.84
C TYR A 269 -13.86 16.10 -0.44
N VAL A 270 -12.90 15.63 0.35
CA VAL A 270 -12.71 16.13 1.73
C VAL A 270 -11.24 16.44 1.93
N ILE A 271 -10.97 17.68 2.28
CA ILE A 271 -9.63 18.20 2.52
C ILE A 271 -9.59 18.76 3.94
N LYS A 272 -8.71 18.23 4.78
CA LYS A 272 -8.50 18.73 6.13
C LYS A 272 -7.44 19.83 6.11
N ILE A 273 -7.78 20.99 6.61
CA ILE A 273 -6.85 22.09 6.86
C ILE A 273 -6.65 22.20 8.36
N SER A 274 -5.40 22.20 8.82
CA SER A 274 -5.08 22.37 10.24
C SER A 274 -3.99 23.43 10.42
N ILE A 275 -4.25 24.45 11.22
CA ILE A 275 -3.34 25.56 11.51
C ILE A 275 -2.93 25.48 12.96
N LYS A 276 -1.62 25.43 13.26
CA LYS A 276 -1.13 25.41 14.63
C LYS A 276 -1.41 26.74 15.30
N VAL A 277 -2.05 26.68 16.49
CA VAL A 277 -2.46 27.84 17.26
C VAL A 277 -2.04 27.72 18.73
N ARG A 278 -2.09 28.82 19.43
CA ARG A 278 -2.01 28.91 20.89
C ARG A 278 -2.97 29.98 21.40
N GLU A 279 -3.26 29.96 22.70
CA GLU A 279 -3.95 31.02 23.41
C GLU A 279 -3.10 32.30 23.54
#